data_4d60719ffff8a57731331f1f3197e75d
#
_entry.id   4d60719ffff8a57731331f1f3197e75d
#
_cell.length_a   1.000
_cell.length_b   1.000
_cell.length_c   1.000
_cell.angle_alpha   90.00
_cell.angle_beta   90.00
_cell.angle_gamma   90.00
#
_symmetry.space_group_name_H-M   'P 1'
#
loop_
_entity.id
_entity.type
_entity.pdbx_description
1 polymer ?
#
loop_
_entity_poly.entity_id
_entity_poly.type
_entity_poly.pdbx_seq_one_letter_code
_entity_poly.pdbx_strand_id
1 'polypeptide(L)'
;MLVRTDLRGRTLTAAELRQAMPRGGSDPSAVTDTVATLVEDIHQHGASAALSYGEKFDGIRPTSVRVPADVIAAALAATDEAVKEALKEAIRRIRKVHAAQRPDRHSVTVVPGGTITEKWIPIERVGLYVPGGKAVYPSSVVMNVVPAQEAGVGSLVVASPPQADNNGWPHPTVLAACALLGVDEVWAVGGAQAIALLAYGGTDTDNHTILNPVDLITGPGNVFVTAAKRLVRGVVGIDAEAGPSEIAVLADNTANPTFVAADMVSQAEHDPLALSLIHISEPTRPRL
;
A
#
# COMPACT_ATOMS: atom_id res chain seq x y z
N MET A 1 -12.41 -2.07 25.75
CA MET A 1 -13.28 -1.09 26.46
C MET A 1 -13.27 0.21 25.66
N LEU A 2 -14.43 0.79 25.35
CA LEU A 2 -14.49 2.07 24.64
C LEU A 2 -14.01 3.20 25.55
N VAL A 3 -13.08 4.02 25.07
CA VAL A 3 -12.60 5.22 25.77
C VAL A 3 -13.50 6.39 25.37
N ARG A 4 -14.08 7.07 26.36
CA ARG A 4 -14.93 8.23 26.12
C ARG A 4 -14.16 9.50 26.46
N THR A 5 -14.05 10.40 25.48
CA THR A 5 -13.48 11.75 25.67
C THR A 5 -14.63 12.76 25.68
N ASP A 6 -14.87 13.42 26.79
CA ASP A 6 -15.94 14.44 26.95
C ASP A 6 -15.33 15.83 26.80
N LEU A 7 -15.68 16.52 25.72
CA LEU A 7 -15.25 17.89 25.42
C LEU A 7 -16.38 18.93 25.51
N ARG A 8 -17.55 18.54 26.01
CA ARG A 8 -18.71 19.44 26.14
C ARG A 8 -18.41 20.60 27.06
N GLY A 9 -18.84 21.79 26.67
CA GLY A 9 -18.64 23.02 27.43
C GLY A 9 -17.20 23.55 27.46
N ARG A 10 -16.27 22.91 26.71
CA ARG A 10 -14.90 23.39 26.56
C ARG A 10 -14.72 24.11 25.21
N THR A 11 -14.09 25.28 25.27
CA THR A 11 -13.62 25.97 24.05
C THR A 11 -12.13 25.66 23.93
N LEU A 12 -11.78 24.83 22.95
CA LEU A 12 -10.40 24.35 22.74
C LEU A 12 -9.81 25.02 21.52
N THR A 13 -8.54 25.37 21.61
CA THR A 13 -7.72 25.69 20.42
C THR A 13 -7.47 24.45 19.58
N ALA A 14 -7.07 24.63 18.33
CA ALA A 14 -6.71 23.51 17.46
C ALA A 14 -5.56 22.65 18.02
N ALA A 15 -4.65 23.25 18.80
CA ALA A 15 -3.55 22.52 19.45
C ALA A 15 -4.07 21.65 20.61
N GLU A 16 -4.91 22.21 21.49
CA GLU A 16 -5.51 21.46 22.60
C GLU A 16 -6.44 20.37 22.12
N LEU A 17 -7.20 20.62 21.03
CA LEU A 17 -8.04 19.59 20.41
C LEU A 17 -7.19 18.42 19.89
N ARG A 18 -6.07 18.70 19.23
CA ARG A 18 -5.12 17.67 18.77
C ARG A 18 -4.54 16.85 19.91
N GLN A 19 -4.30 17.45 21.07
CA GLN A 19 -3.83 16.73 22.27
C GLN A 19 -4.93 15.91 22.95
N ALA A 20 -6.17 16.39 22.91
CA ALA A 20 -7.30 15.71 23.53
C ALA A 20 -7.80 14.49 22.70
N MET A 21 -7.57 14.51 21.39
CA MET A 21 -8.00 13.42 20.50
C MET A 21 -6.96 12.30 20.51
N PRO A 22 -7.39 11.04 20.73
CA PRO A 22 -6.49 9.92 20.55
C PRO A 22 -5.96 9.87 19.11
N ARG A 23 -4.75 9.42 18.94
CA ARG A 23 -4.12 9.18 17.66
C ARG A 23 -3.84 7.71 17.49
N GLY A 24 -4.25 7.14 16.37
CA GLY A 24 -3.78 5.85 15.90
C GLY A 24 -2.39 5.99 15.28
N GLY A 25 -1.76 4.86 15.07
CA GLY A 25 -0.48 4.78 14.36
C GLY A 25 0.73 4.70 15.28
N SER A 26 1.75 4.02 14.77
CA SER A 26 3.08 3.94 15.37
C SER A 26 3.97 5.05 14.82
N ASP A 27 4.82 5.61 15.67
CA ASP A 27 5.86 6.52 15.21
C ASP A 27 6.97 5.71 14.50
N PRO A 28 7.18 5.90 13.18
CA PRO A 28 8.23 5.21 12.45
C PRO A 28 9.63 5.51 12.99
N SER A 29 9.81 6.61 13.74
CA SER A 29 11.11 6.98 14.32
C SER A 29 11.64 5.91 15.30
N ALA A 30 10.75 5.19 15.98
CA ALA A 30 11.13 4.14 16.94
C ALA A 30 11.87 2.95 16.30
N VAL A 31 11.70 2.73 15.00
CA VAL A 31 12.32 1.61 14.26
C VAL A 31 13.34 2.07 13.22
N THR A 32 13.55 3.38 13.09
CA THR A 32 14.36 3.97 12.01
C THR A 32 15.78 3.42 11.97
N ASP A 33 16.48 3.34 13.10
CA ASP A 33 17.88 2.88 13.14
C ASP A 33 18.00 1.40 12.71
N THR A 34 17.06 0.56 13.16
CA THR A 34 17.01 -0.85 12.76
C THR A 34 16.76 -0.99 11.26
N VAL A 35 15.84 -0.20 10.74
CA VAL A 35 15.50 -0.23 9.31
C VAL A 35 16.63 0.38 8.47
N ALA A 36 17.31 1.41 8.96
CA ALA A 36 18.44 2.01 8.24
C ALA A 36 19.58 1.00 8.03
N THR A 37 19.90 0.20 9.07
CA THR A 37 20.89 -0.87 8.96
C THR A 37 20.49 -1.91 7.91
N LEU A 38 19.21 -2.30 7.89
CA LEU A 38 18.67 -3.25 6.91
C LEU A 38 18.71 -2.69 5.49
N VAL A 39 18.32 -1.42 5.31
CA VAL A 39 18.30 -0.74 4.01
C VAL A 39 19.72 -0.66 3.45
N GLU A 40 20.72 -0.29 4.27
CA GLU A 40 22.11 -0.20 3.86
C GLU A 40 22.68 -1.58 3.49
N ASP A 41 22.39 -2.62 4.27
CA ASP A 41 22.84 -3.99 3.99
C ASP A 41 22.27 -4.49 2.64
N ILE A 42 21.01 -4.21 2.35
CA ILE A 42 20.41 -4.58 1.07
C ILE A 42 20.96 -3.74 -0.08
N HIS A 43 21.25 -2.48 0.14
CA HIS A 43 21.92 -1.65 -0.85
C HIS A 43 23.28 -2.23 -1.27
N GLN A 44 24.04 -2.78 -0.31
CA GLN A 44 25.36 -3.36 -0.56
C GLN A 44 25.31 -4.80 -1.11
N HIS A 45 24.37 -5.62 -0.64
CA HIS A 45 24.35 -7.06 -0.90
C HIS A 45 23.10 -7.57 -1.67
N GLY A 46 22.19 -6.68 -2.05
CA GLY A 46 21.05 -6.94 -2.94
C GLY A 46 20.12 -8.06 -2.47
N ALA A 47 19.74 -8.93 -3.41
CA ALA A 47 18.79 -10.02 -3.18
C ALA A 47 19.21 -10.98 -2.07
N SER A 48 20.50 -11.27 -1.94
CA SER A 48 20.99 -12.19 -0.91
C SER A 48 20.69 -11.70 0.51
N ALA A 49 20.92 -10.41 0.78
CA ALA A 49 20.57 -9.79 2.05
C ALA A 49 19.05 -9.75 2.25
N ALA A 50 18.29 -9.35 1.21
CA ALA A 50 16.84 -9.28 1.28
C ALA A 50 16.20 -10.62 1.65
N LEU A 51 16.67 -11.72 1.04
CA LEU A 51 16.20 -13.07 1.33
C LEU A 51 16.62 -13.54 2.74
N SER A 52 17.81 -13.16 3.22
CA SER A 52 18.25 -13.48 4.58
C SER A 52 17.38 -12.79 5.64
N TYR A 53 16.97 -11.54 5.39
CA TYR A 53 16.01 -10.86 6.25
C TYR A 53 14.60 -11.47 6.14
N GLY A 54 14.17 -11.88 4.94
CA GLY A 54 12.92 -12.62 4.75
C GLY A 54 12.89 -13.92 5.57
N GLU A 55 13.95 -14.72 5.51
CA GLU A 55 14.08 -15.92 6.33
C GLU A 55 13.98 -15.62 7.83
N LYS A 56 14.62 -14.56 8.28
CA LYS A 56 14.60 -14.14 9.68
C LYS A 56 13.22 -13.65 10.16
N PHE A 57 12.49 -12.92 9.33
CA PHE A 57 11.25 -12.25 9.73
C PHE A 57 9.99 -12.97 9.28
N ASP A 58 10.03 -13.60 8.11
CA ASP A 58 8.88 -14.30 7.51
C ASP A 58 8.99 -15.82 7.70
N GLY A 59 10.13 -16.32 8.20
CA GLY A 59 10.36 -17.74 8.49
C GLY A 59 10.53 -18.60 7.23
N ILE A 60 10.69 -18.02 6.06
CA ILE A 60 10.86 -18.72 4.79
C ILE A 60 11.86 -17.97 3.89
N ARG A 61 12.71 -18.75 3.22
CA ARG A 61 13.62 -18.26 2.20
C ARG A 61 13.23 -18.83 0.83
N PRO A 62 12.64 -18.04 -0.07
CA PRO A 62 12.39 -18.49 -1.44
C PRO A 62 13.70 -18.79 -2.18
N THR A 63 13.62 -19.59 -3.23
CA THR A 63 14.79 -19.95 -4.07
C THR A 63 15.30 -18.78 -4.87
N SER A 64 14.43 -17.84 -5.23
CA SER A 64 14.74 -16.59 -5.94
C SER A 64 13.78 -15.50 -5.49
N VAL A 65 14.18 -14.24 -5.71
CA VAL A 65 13.29 -13.10 -5.47
C VAL A 65 12.22 -13.02 -6.55
N ARG A 66 12.59 -13.17 -7.81
CA ARG A 66 11.63 -13.13 -8.91
C ARG A 66 10.82 -14.41 -8.96
N VAL A 67 9.51 -14.28 -8.91
CA VAL A 67 8.57 -15.41 -9.06
C VAL A 67 8.60 -15.89 -10.50
N PRO A 68 8.81 -17.21 -10.77
CA PRO A 68 8.75 -17.76 -12.12
C PRO A 68 7.38 -17.57 -12.78
N ALA A 69 7.38 -17.35 -14.08
CA ALA A 69 6.14 -17.08 -14.84
C ALA A 69 5.15 -18.26 -14.81
N ASP A 70 5.66 -19.50 -14.79
CA ASP A 70 4.85 -20.71 -14.66
C ASP A 70 4.15 -20.80 -13.30
N VAL A 71 4.77 -20.33 -12.22
CA VAL A 71 4.15 -20.25 -10.89
C VAL A 71 2.98 -19.25 -10.89
N ILE A 72 3.16 -18.08 -11.53
CA ILE A 72 2.10 -17.10 -11.68
C ILE A 72 0.93 -17.66 -12.51
N ALA A 73 1.25 -18.32 -13.62
CA ALA A 73 0.24 -18.95 -14.49
C ALA A 73 -0.50 -20.09 -13.78
N ALA A 74 0.22 -20.93 -13.03
CA ALA A 74 -0.38 -22.01 -12.24
C ALA A 74 -1.30 -21.49 -11.14
N ALA A 75 -0.91 -20.40 -10.47
CA ALA A 75 -1.76 -19.75 -9.47
C ALA A 75 -3.08 -19.25 -10.07
N LEU A 76 -3.04 -18.61 -11.23
CA LEU A 76 -4.26 -18.21 -11.93
C LEU A 76 -5.12 -19.42 -12.33
N ALA A 77 -4.51 -20.47 -12.88
CA ALA A 77 -5.24 -21.67 -13.29
C ALA A 77 -5.96 -22.35 -12.11
N ALA A 78 -5.29 -22.43 -10.95
CA ALA A 78 -5.80 -23.07 -9.73
C ALA A 78 -6.81 -22.22 -8.94
N THR A 79 -6.90 -20.92 -9.22
CA THR A 79 -7.84 -20.03 -8.51
C THR A 79 -9.28 -20.37 -8.86
N ASP A 80 -10.16 -20.41 -7.84
CA ASP A 80 -11.59 -20.61 -8.02
C ASP A 80 -12.22 -19.62 -8.98
N GLU A 81 -13.14 -20.07 -9.83
CA GLU A 81 -13.74 -19.24 -10.87
C GLU A 81 -14.56 -18.07 -10.29
N ALA A 82 -15.23 -18.28 -9.16
CA ALA A 82 -15.96 -17.19 -8.50
C ALA A 82 -15.00 -16.09 -7.99
N VAL A 83 -13.82 -16.47 -7.53
CA VAL A 83 -12.76 -15.49 -7.13
C VAL A 83 -12.22 -14.76 -8.35
N LYS A 84 -11.97 -15.45 -9.46
CA LYS A 84 -11.55 -14.81 -10.71
C LYS A 84 -12.56 -13.79 -11.20
N GLU A 85 -13.85 -14.14 -11.21
CA GLU A 85 -14.92 -13.22 -11.63
C GLU A 85 -15.05 -12.01 -10.68
N ALA A 86 -14.91 -12.21 -9.36
CA ALA A 86 -14.89 -11.13 -8.40
C ALA A 86 -13.70 -10.18 -8.63
N LEU A 87 -12.51 -10.71 -8.91
CA LEU A 87 -11.33 -9.91 -9.24
C LEU A 87 -11.50 -9.14 -10.55
N LYS A 88 -12.03 -9.78 -11.60
CA LYS A 88 -12.32 -9.11 -12.89
C LYS A 88 -13.30 -7.96 -12.69
N GLU A 89 -14.35 -8.16 -11.90
CA GLU A 89 -15.31 -7.10 -11.59
C GLU A 89 -14.68 -5.96 -10.78
N ALA A 90 -13.85 -6.28 -9.79
CA ALA A 90 -13.10 -5.27 -9.04
C ALA A 90 -12.19 -4.44 -9.96
N ILE A 91 -11.43 -5.10 -10.83
CA ILE A 91 -10.56 -4.47 -11.84
C ILE A 91 -11.37 -3.52 -12.73
N ARG A 92 -12.53 -3.97 -13.23
CA ARG A 92 -13.39 -3.18 -14.09
C ARG A 92 -13.89 -1.90 -13.39
N ARG A 93 -14.32 -2.02 -12.13
CA ARG A 93 -14.81 -0.87 -11.33
C ARG A 93 -13.70 0.11 -11.03
N ILE A 94 -12.57 -0.36 -10.55
CA ILE A 94 -11.42 0.48 -10.20
C ILE A 94 -10.89 1.19 -11.45
N ARG A 95 -10.78 0.48 -12.57
CA ARG A 95 -10.36 1.08 -13.86
C ARG A 95 -11.26 2.23 -14.28
N LYS A 96 -12.59 2.08 -14.16
CA LYS A 96 -13.54 3.14 -14.48
C LYS A 96 -13.31 4.41 -13.63
N VAL A 97 -13.00 4.25 -12.35
CA VAL A 97 -12.73 5.38 -11.45
C VAL A 97 -11.43 6.07 -11.84
N HIS A 98 -10.34 5.31 -11.99
CA HIS A 98 -9.03 5.88 -12.25
C HIS A 98 -8.88 6.46 -13.66
N ALA A 99 -9.56 5.90 -14.65
CA ALA A 99 -9.65 6.51 -15.99
C ALA A 99 -10.25 7.93 -15.94
N ALA A 100 -11.25 8.14 -15.06
CA ALA A 100 -11.88 9.47 -14.89
C ALA A 100 -10.99 10.46 -14.08
N GLN A 101 -9.95 9.97 -13.41
CA GLN A 101 -9.02 10.80 -12.63
C GLN A 101 -7.80 11.26 -13.44
N ARG A 102 -7.62 10.78 -14.67
CA ARG A 102 -6.50 11.22 -15.51
C ARG A 102 -6.61 12.70 -15.81
N PRO A 103 -5.59 13.50 -15.50
CA PRO A 103 -5.59 14.91 -15.81
C PRO A 103 -5.39 15.13 -17.32
N ASP A 104 -6.07 16.13 -17.85
CA ASP A 104 -5.91 16.55 -19.23
C ASP A 104 -4.70 17.47 -19.40
N ARG A 105 -4.14 17.47 -20.61
CA ARG A 105 -3.15 18.46 -21.01
C ARG A 105 -3.77 19.84 -21.03
N HIS A 106 -3.14 20.80 -20.38
CA HIS A 106 -3.62 22.17 -20.33
C HIS A 106 -2.61 23.14 -20.96
N SER A 107 -3.11 24.09 -21.75
CA SER A 107 -2.28 25.11 -22.41
C SER A 107 -2.86 26.51 -22.22
N VAL A 108 -2.03 27.46 -21.88
CA VAL A 108 -2.40 28.87 -21.67
C VAL A 108 -1.50 29.76 -22.53
N THR A 109 -2.09 30.60 -23.36
CA THR A 109 -1.39 31.65 -24.08
C THR A 109 -1.24 32.86 -23.16
N VAL A 110 -0.04 33.17 -22.75
CA VAL A 110 0.28 34.25 -21.76
C VAL A 110 0.58 35.58 -22.44
N VAL A 111 1.13 35.55 -23.66
CA VAL A 111 1.38 36.73 -24.53
C VAL A 111 1.24 36.29 -25.97
N PRO A 112 1.07 37.22 -26.93
CA PRO A 112 1.09 36.89 -28.34
C PRO A 112 2.35 36.11 -28.73
N GLY A 113 2.17 34.88 -29.25
CA GLY A 113 3.26 33.97 -29.60
C GLY A 113 3.91 33.20 -28.44
N GLY A 114 3.51 33.44 -27.19
CA GLY A 114 4.01 32.73 -26.00
C GLY A 114 2.95 31.85 -25.34
N THR A 115 3.15 30.53 -25.35
CA THR A 115 2.23 29.54 -24.76
C THR A 115 2.96 28.67 -23.75
N ILE A 116 2.35 28.48 -22.56
CA ILE A 116 2.78 27.54 -21.54
C ILE A 116 1.88 26.32 -21.62
N THR A 117 2.49 25.14 -21.67
CA THR A 117 1.74 23.87 -21.73
C THR A 117 2.12 23.00 -20.55
N GLU A 118 1.13 22.61 -19.75
CA GLU A 118 1.24 21.57 -18.73
C GLU A 118 1.05 20.20 -19.40
N LYS A 119 2.01 19.30 -19.15
CA LYS A 119 1.99 17.92 -19.63
C LYS A 119 2.11 16.96 -18.48
N TRP A 120 1.30 15.92 -18.48
CA TRP A 120 1.42 14.79 -17.59
C TRP A 120 2.20 13.68 -18.29
N ILE A 121 3.33 13.33 -17.72
CA ILE A 121 4.22 12.29 -18.26
C ILE A 121 4.21 11.13 -17.27
N PRO A 122 3.87 9.89 -17.72
CA PRO A 122 3.93 8.71 -16.86
C PRO A 122 5.32 8.52 -16.25
N ILE A 123 5.35 8.02 -15.04
CA ILE A 123 6.58 7.48 -14.43
C ILE A 123 6.96 6.23 -15.22
N GLU A 124 8.25 6.01 -15.44
CA GLU A 124 8.72 4.94 -16.31
C GLU A 124 8.52 3.57 -15.67
N ARG A 125 8.95 3.40 -14.39
CA ARG A 125 8.90 2.14 -13.67
C ARG A 125 8.41 2.32 -12.22
N VAL A 126 7.41 1.54 -11.82
CA VAL A 126 6.79 1.64 -10.49
C VAL A 126 6.83 0.29 -9.76
N GLY A 127 7.28 0.33 -8.51
CA GLY A 127 7.24 -0.77 -7.56
C GLY A 127 5.98 -0.70 -6.70
N LEU A 128 5.22 -1.77 -6.69
CA LEU A 128 3.92 -1.88 -6.04
C LEU A 128 4.03 -2.85 -4.87
N TYR A 129 4.11 -2.32 -3.64
CA TYR A 129 4.16 -3.14 -2.45
C TYR A 129 2.76 -3.63 -2.07
N VAL A 130 2.60 -4.94 -1.96
CA VAL A 130 1.36 -5.60 -1.55
C VAL A 130 1.63 -6.33 -0.23
N PRO A 131 1.04 -5.89 0.88
CA PRO A 131 1.23 -6.55 2.16
C PRO A 131 0.67 -7.98 2.14
N GLY A 132 1.24 -8.82 3.00
CA GLY A 132 0.82 -10.21 3.20
C GLY A 132 1.17 -10.63 4.63
N GLY A 133 1.04 -11.91 4.93
CA GLY A 133 1.34 -12.50 6.23
C GLY A 133 0.07 -12.86 7.00
N LYS A 134 -0.49 -11.97 7.81
CA LYS A 134 -1.69 -12.27 8.62
C LYS A 134 -2.98 -12.36 7.81
N ALA A 135 -3.07 -11.65 6.71
CA ALA A 135 -4.21 -11.66 5.81
C ALA A 135 -3.76 -11.55 4.35
N VAL A 136 -4.61 -11.97 3.43
CA VAL A 136 -4.36 -11.95 1.99
C VAL A 136 -5.12 -10.79 1.36
N TYR A 137 -4.40 -9.90 0.66
CA TYR A 137 -4.97 -8.68 0.10
C TYR A 137 -4.84 -8.63 -1.44
N PRO A 138 -5.55 -9.46 -2.19
CA PRO A 138 -5.55 -9.37 -3.66
C PRO A 138 -6.14 -8.03 -4.14
N SER A 139 -7.01 -7.41 -3.34
CA SER A 139 -7.51 -6.06 -3.57
C SER A 139 -6.40 -5.01 -3.62
N SER A 140 -5.33 -5.17 -2.80
CA SER A 140 -4.18 -4.26 -2.83
C SER A 140 -3.42 -4.34 -4.15
N VAL A 141 -3.39 -5.53 -4.80
CA VAL A 141 -2.84 -5.65 -6.17
C VAL A 141 -3.66 -4.79 -7.12
N VAL A 142 -4.99 -4.97 -7.12
CA VAL A 142 -5.90 -4.23 -8.02
C VAL A 142 -5.79 -2.72 -7.78
N MET A 143 -5.78 -2.30 -6.51
CA MET A 143 -5.75 -0.88 -6.12
C MET A 143 -4.40 -0.19 -6.40
N ASN A 144 -3.32 -0.94 -6.55
CA ASN A 144 -2.01 -0.40 -6.92
C ASN A 144 -1.76 -0.50 -8.44
N VAL A 145 -2.03 -1.65 -9.05
CA VAL A 145 -1.72 -1.90 -10.47
C VAL A 145 -2.63 -1.11 -11.40
N VAL A 146 -3.94 -1.10 -11.14
CA VAL A 146 -4.89 -0.41 -12.05
C VAL A 146 -4.61 1.09 -12.15
N PRO A 147 -4.42 1.85 -11.05
CA PRO A 147 -4.04 3.26 -11.17
C PRO A 147 -2.76 3.49 -11.95
N ALA A 148 -1.75 2.65 -11.74
CA ALA A 148 -0.48 2.75 -12.46
C ALA A 148 -0.66 2.49 -13.97
N GLN A 149 -1.47 1.49 -14.34
CA GLN A 149 -1.81 1.22 -15.75
C GLN A 149 -2.59 2.39 -16.38
N GLU A 150 -3.58 2.93 -15.66
CA GLU A 150 -4.36 4.09 -16.14
C GLU A 150 -3.52 5.37 -16.24
N ALA A 151 -2.50 5.52 -15.39
CA ALA A 151 -1.51 6.59 -15.50
C ALA A 151 -0.55 6.41 -16.69
N GLY A 152 -0.55 5.26 -17.34
CA GLY A 152 0.30 4.96 -18.49
C GLY A 152 1.72 4.50 -18.13
N VAL A 153 1.93 3.97 -16.91
CA VAL A 153 3.22 3.42 -16.48
C VAL A 153 3.62 2.23 -17.35
N GLY A 154 4.82 2.27 -17.91
CA GLY A 154 5.29 1.26 -18.86
C GLY A 154 5.84 -0.01 -18.22
N SER A 155 6.37 0.07 -17.00
CA SER A 155 6.99 -1.05 -16.29
C SER A 155 6.49 -1.13 -14.84
N LEU A 156 5.99 -2.30 -14.45
CA LEU A 156 5.43 -2.55 -13.12
C LEU A 156 6.09 -3.77 -12.48
N VAL A 157 6.44 -3.65 -11.21
CA VAL A 157 6.83 -4.79 -10.38
C VAL A 157 5.98 -4.83 -9.12
N VAL A 158 5.43 -6.00 -8.81
CA VAL A 158 4.69 -6.22 -7.55
C VAL A 158 5.61 -6.97 -6.58
N ALA A 159 5.82 -6.42 -5.39
CA ALA A 159 6.52 -7.10 -4.30
C ALA A 159 5.52 -7.52 -3.21
N SER A 160 5.54 -8.79 -2.82
CA SER A 160 4.66 -9.34 -1.78
C SER A 160 5.40 -10.41 -0.98
N PRO A 161 5.14 -10.52 0.35
CA PRO A 161 5.84 -11.48 1.20
C PRO A 161 5.69 -12.92 0.73
N PRO A 162 6.77 -13.71 0.82
CA PRO A 162 6.73 -15.15 0.61
C PRO A 162 5.93 -15.82 1.75
N GLN A 163 5.34 -16.97 1.46
CA GLN A 163 4.59 -17.77 2.42
C GLN A 163 5.08 -19.22 2.42
N ALA A 164 5.25 -19.80 3.61
CA ALA A 164 5.72 -21.17 3.78
C ALA A 164 4.76 -22.19 3.13
N ASP A 165 3.45 -21.98 3.29
CA ASP A 165 2.41 -22.85 2.75
C ASP A 165 2.32 -22.80 1.21
N ASN A 166 3.02 -21.84 0.58
CA ASN A 166 3.05 -21.64 -0.87
C ASN A 166 4.47 -21.83 -1.44
N ASN A 167 5.26 -22.69 -0.87
CA ASN A 167 6.62 -23.00 -1.30
C ASN A 167 7.56 -21.78 -1.37
N GLY A 168 7.34 -20.79 -0.53
CA GLY A 168 8.12 -19.54 -0.53
C GLY A 168 7.67 -18.52 -1.57
N TRP A 169 6.56 -18.73 -2.24
CA TRP A 169 5.97 -17.73 -3.13
C TRP A 169 4.88 -16.91 -2.43
N PRO A 170 4.54 -15.72 -2.94
CA PRO A 170 3.36 -14.98 -2.48
C PRO A 170 2.08 -15.81 -2.60
N HIS A 171 1.05 -15.42 -1.86
CA HIS A 171 -0.22 -16.13 -1.86
C HIS A 171 -0.79 -16.31 -3.28
N PRO A 172 -1.31 -17.50 -3.65
CA PRO A 172 -1.79 -17.78 -5.01
C PRO A 172 -2.82 -16.77 -5.52
N THR A 173 -3.72 -16.27 -4.67
CA THR A 173 -4.70 -15.26 -5.08
C THR A 173 -4.06 -13.90 -5.41
N VAL A 174 -2.93 -13.55 -4.77
CA VAL A 174 -2.14 -12.35 -5.12
C VAL A 174 -1.51 -12.54 -6.50
N LEU A 175 -0.92 -13.70 -6.75
CA LEU A 175 -0.33 -14.05 -8.05
C LEU A 175 -1.40 -14.09 -9.16
N ALA A 176 -2.59 -14.65 -8.87
CA ALA A 176 -3.71 -14.68 -9.80
C ALA A 176 -4.20 -13.26 -10.15
N ALA A 177 -4.26 -12.34 -9.17
CA ALA A 177 -4.60 -10.94 -9.42
C ALA A 177 -3.55 -10.26 -10.30
N CYS A 178 -2.25 -10.52 -10.09
CA CYS A 178 -1.17 -10.03 -10.95
C CYS A 178 -1.33 -10.56 -12.38
N ALA A 179 -1.59 -11.87 -12.55
CA ALA A 179 -1.81 -12.48 -13.86
C ALA A 179 -3.01 -11.88 -14.59
N LEU A 180 -4.14 -11.68 -13.92
CA LEU A 180 -5.34 -11.04 -14.49
C LEU A 180 -5.11 -9.61 -14.95
N LEU A 181 -4.15 -8.92 -14.34
CA LEU A 181 -3.75 -7.55 -14.68
C LEU A 181 -2.57 -7.49 -15.67
N GLY A 182 -2.06 -8.65 -16.10
CA GLY A 182 -0.93 -8.71 -17.02
C GLY A 182 0.41 -8.29 -16.41
N VAL A 183 0.55 -8.40 -15.08
CA VAL A 183 1.81 -8.17 -14.37
C VAL A 183 2.54 -9.49 -14.26
N ASP A 184 3.68 -9.62 -14.93
CA ASP A 184 4.54 -10.80 -14.99
C ASP A 184 5.80 -10.66 -14.12
N GLU A 185 6.09 -9.46 -13.63
CA GLU A 185 7.19 -9.22 -12.71
C GLU A 185 6.68 -9.11 -11.27
N VAL A 186 6.82 -10.24 -10.56
CA VAL A 186 6.45 -10.34 -9.14
C VAL A 186 7.67 -10.77 -8.34
N TRP A 187 7.92 -10.09 -7.22
CA TRP A 187 9.01 -10.38 -6.29
C TRP A 187 8.49 -10.97 -4.98
N ALA A 188 9.00 -12.14 -4.63
CA ALA A 188 8.70 -12.85 -3.39
C ALA A 188 9.52 -12.27 -2.23
N VAL A 189 9.23 -11.04 -1.86
CA VAL A 189 9.90 -10.32 -0.79
C VAL A 189 8.92 -9.37 -0.10
N GLY A 190 8.95 -9.33 1.23
CA GLY A 190 8.05 -8.52 2.07
C GLY A 190 8.77 -7.48 2.89
N GLY A 191 8.03 -6.75 3.74
CA GLY A 191 8.59 -5.86 4.75
C GLY A 191 9.46 -4.71 4.24
N ALA A 192 10.31 -4.19 5.12
CA ALA A 192 11.27 -3.13 4.80
C ALA A 192 12.28 -3.56 3.72
N GLN A 193 12.60 -4.87 3.69
CA GLN A 193 13.53 -5.43 2.71
C GLN A 193 12.98 -5.35 1.27
N ALA A 194 11.68 -5.47 1.07
CA ALA A 194 11.06 -5.26 -0.23
C ALA A 194 11.24 -3.81 -0.71
N ILE A 195 11.05 -2.85 0.18
CA ILE A 195 11.18 -1.42 -0.13
C ILE A 195 12.64 -1.09 -0.52
N ALA A 196 13.61 -1.61 0.25
CA ALA A 196 15.03 -1.40 -0.05
C ALA A 196 15.41 -2.04 -1.40
N LEU A 197 14.97 -3.28 -1.66
CA LEU A 197 15.27 -3.95 -2.91
C LEU A 197 14.60 -3.28 -4.13
N LEU A 198 13.38 -2.77 -3.98
CA LEU A 198 12.73 -1.96 -5.03
C LEU A 198 13.49 -0.66 -5.32
N ALA A 199 14.06 -0.03 -4.28
CA ALA A 199 14.79 1.22 -4.44
C ALA A 199 16.18 1.05 -5.10
N TYR A 200 16.90 -0.02 -4.76
CA TYR A 200 18.30 -0.20 -5.19
C TYR A 200 18.48 -1.30 -6.24
N GLY A 201 17.53 -2.21 -6.35
CA GLY A 201 17.66 -3.34 -7.27
C GLY A 201 18.75 -4.31 -6.86
N GLY A 202 19.28 -5.02 -7.84
CA GLY A 202 20.37 -5.98 -7.67
C GLY A 202 20.31 -7.14 -8.65
N THR A 203 21.14 -8.15 -8.38
CA THR A 203 21.10 -9.44 -9.12
C THR A 203 20.44 -10.47 -8.22
N ASP A 204 19.51 -11.25 -8.78
CA ASP A 204 18.84 -12.33 -8.06
C ASP A 204 19.80 -13.49 -7.75
N THR A 205 19.37 -14.44 -6.96
CA THR A 205 20.18 -15.58 -6.49
C THR A 205 20.63 -16.54 -7.57
N ASP A 206 19.99 -16.50 -8.75
CA ASP A 206 20.42 -17.25 -9.95
C ASP A 206 21.65 -16.63 -10.63
N ASN A 207 22.12 -15.47 -10.18
CA ASN A 207 23.21 -14.67 -10.75
C ASN A 207 23.02 -14.22 -12.21
N HIS A 208 21.80 -14.30 -12.73
CA HIS A 208 21.46 -13.93 -14.11
C HIS A 208 20.30 -12.95 -14.19
N THR A 209 19.28 -13.14 -13.35
CA THR A 209 18.10 -12.24 -13.31
C THR A 209 18.45 -10.91 -12.69
N ILE A 210 18.25 -9.84 -13.43
CA ILE A 210 18.45 -8.49 -12.93
C ILE A 210 17.14 -7.97 -12.35
N LEU A 211 17.20 -7.57 -11.08
CA LEU A 211 16.13 -6.88 -10.37
C LEU A 211 16.36 -5.38 -10.54
N ASN A 212 15.75 -4.78 -11.55
CA ASN A 212 15.95 -3.36 -11.81
C ASN A 212 15.28 -2.50 -10.74
N PRO A 213 15.94 -1.42 -10.26
CA PRO A 213 15.31 -0.46 -9.35
C PRO A 213 14.13 0.24 -10.01
N VAL A 214 13.28 0.86 -9.18
CA VAL A 214 12.09 1.58 -9.63
C VAL A 214 12.22 3.09 -9.39
N ASP A 215 11.41 3.88 -10.08
CA ASP A 215 11.39 5.33 -9.94
C ASP A 215 10.42 5.79 -8.84
N LEU A 216 9.38 4.98 -8.56
CA LEU A 216 8.38 5.25 -7.54
C LEU A 216 7.97 3.94 -6.84
N ILE A 217 7.82 3.99 -5.52
CA ILE A 217 7.28 2.90 -4.71
C ILE A 217 5.92 3.32 -4.16
N THR A 218 4.88 2.48 -4.39
CA THR A 218 3.54 2.68 -3.85
C THR A 218 3.09 1.47 -3.03
N GLY A 219 2.07 1.65 -2.24
CA GLY A 219 1.45 0.59 -1.45
C GLY A 219 1.53 0.79 0.06
N PRO A 220 0.52 0.30 0.80
CA PRO A 220 0.46 0.40 2.25
C PRO A 220 1.39 -0.62 2.92
N GLY A 221 1.77 -0.36 4.15
CA GLY A 221 2.57 -1.30 4.93
C GLY A 221 2.60 -0.98 6.42
N ASN A 222 3.25 -1.84 7.19
CA ASN A 222 3.46 -1.63 8.62
C ASN A 222 4.52 -0.54 8.89
N VAL A 223 4.79 -0.27 10.17
CA VAL A 223 5.75 0.75 10.60
C VAL A 223 7.15 0.59 9.99
N PHE A 224 7.62 -0.66 9.77
CA PHE A 224 8.92 -0.94 9.16
C PHE A 224 8.94 -0.59 7.67
N VAL A 225 7.86 -0.88 6.96
CA VAL A 225 7.67 -0.49 5.55
C VAL A 225 7.63 1.04 5.43
N THR A 226 6.90 1.71 6.31
CA THR A 226 6.81 3.19 6.34
C THR A 226 8.18 3.81 6.64
N ALA A 227 8.93 3.27 7.60
CA ALA A 227 10.28 3.73 7.92
C ALA A 227 11.24 3.52 6.72
N ALA A 228 11.17 2.37 6.06
CA ALA A 228 11.98 2.10 4.86
C ALA A 228 11.64 3.06 3.72
N LYS A 229 10.36 3.31 3.43
CA LYS A 229 9.93 4.32 2.45
C LYS A 229 10.51 5.70 2.75
N ARG A 230 10.48 6.11 4.02
CA ARG A 230 11.07 7.38 4.46
C ARG A 230 12.57 7.44 4.18
N LEU A 231 13.31 6.36 4.47
CA LEU A 231 14.75 6.28 4.30
C LEU A 231 15.20 6.30 2.84
N VAL A 232 14.44 5.66 1.96
CA VAL A 232 14.77 5.63 0.52
C VAL A 232 14.25 6.85 -0.24
N ARG A 233 13.48 7.74 0.41
CA ARG A 233 13.00 8.98 -0.17
C ARG A 233 14.17 9.90 -0.51
N GLY A 234 14.36 10.16 -1.78
CA GLY A 234 15.52 10.89 -2.30
C GLY A 234 16.37 10.05 -3.25
N VAL A 235 16.25 8.71 -3.14
CA VAL A 235 16.73 7.76 -4.15
C VAL A 235 15.59 7.39 -5.10
N VAL A 236 14.42 7.13 -4.54
CA VAL A 236 13.20 6.75 -5.25
C VAL A 236 12.03 7.60 -4.75
N GLY A 237 11.04 7.88 -5.61
CA GLY A 237 9.79 8.50 -5.19
C GLY A 237 8.96 7.54 -4.32
N ILE A 238 8.11 8.09 -3.46
CA ILE A 238 7.12 7.31 -2.69
C ILE A 238 5.73 7.96 -2.82
N ASP A 239 4.69 7.15 -2.71
CA ASP A 239 3.31 7.64 -2.67
C ASP A 239 3.03 8.42 -1.38
N ALA A 240 3.18 7.76 -0.22
CA ALA A 240 2.99 8.33 1.10
C ALA A 240 3.68 7.47 2.17
N GLU A 241 3.87 8.07 3.35
CA GLU A 241 4.24 7.35 4.56
C GLU A 241 2.96 6.81 5.23
N ALA A 242 2.25 5.91 4.52
CA ALA A 242 0.98 5.38 4.97
C ALA A 242 1.19 4.32 6.07
N GLY A 243 0.70 4.63 7.26
CA GLY A 243 0.57 3.72 8.39
C GLY A 243 -0.87 3.22 8.56
N PRO A 244 -1.22 2.68 9.74
CA PRO A 244 -2.59 2.34 10.09
C PRO A 244 -3.52 3.54 9.90
N SER A 245 -4.68 3.29 9.31
CA SER A 245 -5.66 4.34 9.03
C SER A 245 -6.56 4.61 10.23
N GLU A 246 -7.20 5.76 10.22
CA GLU A 246 -8.17 6.20 11.22
C GLU A 246 -9.50 6.47 10.53
N ILE A 247 -10.61 6.18 11.20
CA ILE A 247 -11.95 6.57 10.76
C ILE A 247 -12.58 7.47 11.83
N ALA A 248 -13.30 8.48 11.39
CA ALA A 248 -14.16 9.27 12.24
C ALA A 248 -15.58 9.24 11.68
N VAL A 249 -16.51 8.75 12.46
CA VAL A 249 -17.93 8.72 12.12
C VAL A 249 -18.63 9.88 12.85
N LEU A 250 -19.25 10.78 12.09
CA LEU A 250 -20.13 11.81 12.61
C LEU A 250 -21.57 11.39 12.34
N ALA A 251 -22.32 11.11 13.39
CA ALA A 251 -23.68 10.61 13.29
C ALA A 251 -24.64 11.35 14.22
N ASP A 252 -25.90 11.38 13.87
CA ASP A 252 -27.00 11.86 14.69
C ASP A 252 -28.08 10.76 14.85
N ASN A 253 -29.23 11.10 15.40
CA ASN A 253 -30.34 10.16 15.65
C ASN A 253 -31.03 9.66 14.36
N THR A 254 -30.70 10.19 13.19
CA THR A 254 -31.21 9.72 11.90
C THR A 254 -30.35 8.59 11.31
N ALA A 255 -29.13 8.41 11.81
CA ALA A 255 -28.22 7.38 11.35
C ALA A 255 -28.66 5.99 11.77
N ASN A 256 -28.48 5.01 10.89
CA ASN A 256 -28.69 3.60 11.25
C ASN A 256 -27.54 3.12 12.13
N PRO A 257 -27.76 2.78 13.41
CA PRO A 257 -26.69 2.38 14.32
C PRO A 257 -25.96 1.10 13.89
N THR A 258 -26.64 0.21 13.16
CA THR A 258 -26.00 -1.03 12.63
C THR A 258 -24.95 -0.70 11.57
N PHE A 259 -25.21 0.26 10.69
CA PHE A 259 -24.26 0.68 9.67
C PHE A 259 -23.05 1.41 10.30
N VAL A 260 -23.32 2.31 11.26
CA VAL A 260 -22.28 2.99 12.02
C VAL A 260 -21.37 1.99 12.74
N ALA A 261 -21.96 1.00 13.41
CA ALA A 261 -21.20 -0.04 14.09
C ALA A 261 -20.38 -0.89 13.11
N ALA A 262 -20.92 -1.23 11.93
CA ALA A 262 -20.22 -1.99 10.92
C ALA A 262 -18.98 -1.23 10.39
N ASP A 263 -19.11 0.06 10.13
CA ASP A 263 -17.98 0.90 9.68
C ASP A 263 -16.89 0.99 10.76
N MET A 264 -17.27 1.20 12.03
CA MET A 264 -16.32 1.26 13.13
C MET A 264 -15.59 -0.05 13.37
N VAL A 265 -16.29 -1.19 13.28
CA VAL A 265 -15.72 -2.53 13.45
C VAL A 265 -14.78 -2.86 12.28
N SER A 266 -15.19 -2.55 11.05
CA SER A 266 -14.36 -2.74 9.87
C SER A 266 -13.00 -2.03 9.98
N GLN A 267 -13.00 -0.79 10.48
CA GLN A 267 -11.76 -0.05 10.70
C GLN A 267 -10.95 -0.62 11.87
N ALA A 268 -11.60 -1.02 12.96
CA ALA A 268 -10.92 -1.56 14.14
C ALA A 268 -10.28 -2.93 13.87
N GLU A 269 -10.82 -3.71 12.92
CA GLU A 269 -10.29 -4.99 12.49
C GLU A 269 -9.02 -4.85 11.62
N HIS A 270 -8.86 -3.72 10.96
CA HIS A 270 -7.82 -3.50 9.95
C HIS A 270 -6.40 -3.66 10.49
N ASP A 271 -6.10 -3.13 11.70
CA ASP A 271 -4.78 -3.17 12.33
C ASP A 271 -4.91 -2.99 13.85
N PRO A 272 -4.04 -3.61 14.68
CA PRO A 272 -4.00 -3.40 16.13
C PRO A 272 -3.82 -1.93 16.56
N LEU A 273 -3.26 -1.10 15.70
CA LEU A 273 -3.03 0.33 15.89
C LEU A 273 -4.06 1.21 15.16
N ALA A 274 -5.03 0.60 14.47
CA ALA A 274 -6.10 1.34 13.83
C ALA A 274 -7.00 2.03 14.86
N LEU A 275 -7.54 3.18 14.49
CA LEU A 275 -8.40 3.97 15.36
C LEU A 275 -9.76 4.19 14.73
N SER A 276 -10.81 3.85 15.47
CA SER A 276 -12.20 4.17 15.12
C SER A 276 -12.77 5.16 16.11
N LEU A 277 -13.14 6.34 15.64
CA LEU A 277 -13.75 7.39 16.42
C LEU A 277 -15.21 7.57 16.01
N ILE A 278 -16.07 7.82 16.99
CA ILE A 278 -17.46 8.22 16.75
C ILE A 278 -17.79 9.48 17.52
N HIS A 279 -18.41 10.45 16.83
CA HIS A 279 -19.10 11.57 17.43
C HIS A 279 -20.60 11.42 17.16
N ILE A 280 -21.37 11.30 18.23
CA ILE A 280 -22.82 11.27 18.17
C ILE A 280 -23.30 12.66 18.57
N SER A 281 -23.86 13.43 17.64
CA SER A 281 -24.49 14.71 17.95
C SER A 281 -25.84 14.45 18.59
N GLU A 282 -26.02 14.92 19.83
CA GLU A 282 -27.36 15.02 20.38
C GLU A 282 -28.14 16.09 19.59
N PRO A 283 -29.46 15.89 19.33
CA PRO A 283 -30.24 16.93 18.70
C PRO A 283 -30.11 18.20 19.53
N THR A 284 -29.59 19.24 18.94
CA THR A 284 -29.51 20.56 19.55
C THR A 284 -30.94 20.95 19.86
N ARG A 285 -31.33 20.89 21.13
CA ARG A 285 -32.58 21.55 21.56
C ARG A 285 -32.45 23.00 21.15
N PRO A 286 -33.38 23.57 20.35
CA PRO A 286 -33.39 25.00 20.14
C PRO A 286 -33.36 25.64 21.50
N ARG A 287 -32.40 26.53 21.78
CA ARG A 287 -32.47 27.42 22.92
C ARG A 287 -33.62 28.34 22.60
N LEU A 288 -34.78 28.12 23.30
CA LEU A 288 -35.86 29.07 23.38
C LEU A 288 -35.37 30.33 24.08
#